data_c50506e453aa80adf35a1e6f5d1f2441
#
_entry.id   c50506e453aa80adf35a1e6f5d1f2441
#
_cell.length_a   1.000
_cell.length_b   1.000
_cell.length_c   1.000
_cell.angle_alpha   90.00
_cell.angle_beta   90.00
_cell.angle_gamma   90.00
#
_symmetry.space_group_name_H-M   'P 1'
#
loop_
_entity.id
_entity.type
_entity.pdbx_description
1 polymer ?
#
loop_
_entity_poly.entity_id
_entity_poly.type
_entity_poly.pdbx_seq_one_letter_code
_entity_poly.pdbx_strand_id
1 'polypeptide(L)'
;MRYYAILLVILCFGLVSCKQESDSKVLYLAHTLPQTHPVHKGILTFQEALEKKSKGSLKIKIFPDGQLGSEREVLELLQIGSVAVTKVSAATMSNFVPEYHVLGIPYLFKSKEHQFNVLEGEVGKSILEKGSKFWLRGLCYYDAGSRSFYTSSKAIRTPDDLKGLKIRVMNNQMAINMVNAMGGSATPMAYGELYTAIQQGVVDGAENNPPSFVSSNHYEVSKYYTLDQHSSVPDVLLIGTKFWEKLSAQERLWVQEAADESAQAQKIFWNESVKASMETAKAAGVEIIIPEKALFAEKSKSVLEEFVKEHPEMTELVNKIKAE
;
A
#
# COMPACT_ATOMS: atom_id res chain seq x y z
N MET A 1 -7.24 73.23 -15.60
CA MET A 1 -6.20 72.22 -15.96
C MET A 1 -5.60 71.48 -14.78
N ARG A 2 -5.53 71.99 -13.55
CA ARG A 2 -4.95 71.25 -12.39
C ARG A 2 -5.81 70.09 -11.84
N TYR A 3 -7.12 70.14 -12.03
CA TYR A 3 -8.02 69.05 -11.52
C TYR A 3 -8.06 67.85 -12.45
N TYR A 4 -7.80 67.96 -13.75
CA TYR A 4 -7.73 66.83 -14.67
C TYR A 4 -6.47 65.99 -14.51
N ALA A 5 -5.34 66.59 -14.04
CA ALA A 5 -4.10 65.88 -13.77
C ALA A 5 -4.21 64.98 -12.52
N ILE A 6 -5.01 65.38 -11.51
CA ILE A 6 -5.23 64.63 -10.29
C ILE A 6 -6.15 63.43 -10.57
N LEU A 7 -7.16 63.59 -11.45
CA LEU A 7 -8.06 62.50 -11.84
C LEU A 7 -7.33 61.38 -12.63
N LEU A 8 -6.36 61.78 -13.45
CA LEU A 8 -5.56 60.81 -14.24
C LEU A 8 -4.62 59.98 -13.38
N VAL A 9 -4.06 60.53 -12.28
CA VAL A 9 -3.16 59.82 -11.36
C VAL A 9 -3.94 58.81 -10.51
N ILE A 10 -5.19 59.10 -10.14
CA ILE A 10 -6.05 58.17 -9.38
C ILE A 10 -6.50 57.00 -10.26
N LEU A 11 -6.66 57.18 -11.58
CA LEU A 11 -7.04 56.10 -12.52
C LEU A 11 -5.90 55.11 -12.78
N CYS A 12 -4.63 55.53 -12.64
CA CYS A 12 -3.47 54.65 -12.81
C CYS A 12 -3.18 53.75 -11.58
N PHE A 13 -3.68 54.07 -10.40
CA PHE A 13 -3.52 53.25 -9.19
C PHE A 13 -4.58 52.13 -9.06
N GLY A 14 -5.63 52.11 -9.88
CA GLY A 14 -6.68 51.10 -9.88
C GLY A 14 -6.34 49.80 -10.61
N LEU A 15 -5.17 49.68 -11.19
CA LEU A 15 -4.69 48.44 -11.85
C LEU A 15 -3.78 47.61 -10.94
N VAL A 16 -3.98 47.70 -9.60
CA VAL A 16 -3.39 46.67 -8.71
C VAL A 16 -4.16 45.40 -8.97
N SER A 17 -3.56 44.60 -9.80
CA SER A 17 -3.74 43.19 -10.06
C SER A 17 -4.50 42.50 -8.93
N CYS A 18 -5.77 42.19 -9.14
CA CYS A 18 -6.38 41.03 -8.50
C CYS A 18 -5.47 39.83 -8.84
N LYS A 19 -4.62 39.43 -7.91
CA LYS A 19 -4.02 38.12 -7.92
C LYS A 19 -5.20 37.16 -7.96
N GLN A 20 -5.50 36.66 -9.16
CA GLN A 20 -6.52 35.65 -9.33
C GLN A 20 -6.05 34.51 -8.43
N GLU A 21 -6.69 34.33 -7.27
CA GLU A 21 -6.55 33.10 -6.51
C GLU A 21 -6.85 31.99 -7.51
N SER A 22 -5.82 31.30 -7.95
CA SER A 22 -6.03 30.15 -8.82
C SER A 22 -6.90 29.20 -8.01
N ASP A 23 -8.12 28.95 -8.51
CA ASP A 23 -9.04 27.97 -7.93
C ASP A 23 -8.26 26.67 -7.72
N SER A 24 -7.82 26.41 -6.48
CA SER A 24 -7.00 25.26 -6.16
C SER A 24 -7.87 24.00 -6.27
N LYS A 25 -7.43 23.05 -7.09
CA LYS A 25 -8.06 21.73 -7.16
C LYS A 25 -7.68 20.93 -5.92
N VAL A 26 -8.66 20.53 -5.11
CA VAL A 26 -8.45 19.71 -3.93
C VAL A 26 -8.66 18.22 -4.30
N LEU A 27 -7.62 17.44 -4.15
CA LEU A 27 -7.60 15.98 -4.36
C LEU A 27 -7.82 15.29 -3.01
N TYR A 28 -8.90 14.53 -2.88
CA TYR A 28 -9.13 13.70 -1.70
C TYR A 28 -8.29 12.44 -1.81
N LEU A 29 -7.49 12.16 -0.76
CA LEU A 29 -6.67 10.97 -0.62
C LEU A 29 -7.10 10.18 0.60
N ALA A 30 -7.42 8.90 0.45
CA ALA A 30 -7.82 8.03 1.55
C ALA A 30 -6.89 6.83 1.70
N HIS A 31 -6.70 6.35 2.94
CA HIS A 31 -6.01 5.10 3.26
C HIS A 31 -6.46 4.54 4.62
N THR A 32 -6.20 3.26 4.85
CA THR A 32 -6.69 2.53 6.04
C THR A 32 -5.71 2.46 7.20
N LEU A 33 -4.48 2.93 7.01
CA LEU A 33 -3.41 2.83 8.01
C LEU A 33 -3.44 4.00 9.00
N PRO A 34 -2.97 3.81 10.26
CA PRO A 34 -2.90 4.88 11.23
C PRO A 34 -1.83 5.92 10.86
N GLN A 35 -1.98 7.14 11.39
CA GLN A 35 -1.09 8.25 11.09
C GLN A 35 0.36 8.04 11.57
N THR A 36 0.56 7.13 12.52
CA THR A 36 1.90 6.73 12.99
C THR A 36 2.63 5.81 12.02
N HIS A 37 1.92 5.22 11.07
CA HIS A 37 2.48 4.25 10.12
C HIS A 37 3.45 4.93 9.11
N PRO A 38 4.59 4.29 8.73
CA PRO A 38 5.57 4.89 7.81
C PRO A 38 5.02 5.18 6.40
N VAL A 39 3.98 4.48 5.99
CA VAL A 39 3.26 4.77 4.73
C VAL A 39 2.55 6.12 4.80
N HIS A 40 1.94 6.48 5.95
CA HIS A 40 1.32 7.80 6.12
C HIS A 40 2.36 8.92 5.97
N LYS A 41 3.57 8.74 6.52
CA LYS A 41 4.66 9.70 6.33
C LYS A 41 5.05 9.86 4.85
N GLY A 42 5.08 8.76 4.09
CA GLY A 42 5.26 8.80 2.64
C GLY A 42 4.14 9.58 1.93
N ILE A 43 2.89 9.40 2.35
CA ILE A 43 1.74 10.15 1.82
C ILE A 43 1.83 11.65 2.16
N LEU A 44 2.31 12.02 3.33
CA LEU A 44 2.59 13.42 3.67
C LEU A 44 3.67 14.01 2.75
N THR A 45 4.73 13.26 2.46
CA THR A 45 5.75 13.68 1.48
C THR A 45 5.13 13.88 0.08
N PHE A 46 4.23 12.99 -0.35
CA PHE A 46 3.51 13.15 -1.61
C PHE A 46 2.68 14.45 -1.63
N GLN A 47 1.94 14.73 -0.56
CA GLN A 47 1.17 15.96 -0.39
C GLN A 47 2.06 17.20 -0.50
N GLU A 48 3.12 17.26 0.30
CA GLU A 48 4.04 18.42 0.34
C GLU A 48 4.74 18.65 -1.00
N ALA A 49 5.22 17.57 -1.64
CA ALA A 49 5.88 17.64 -2.94
C ALA A 49 4.93 18.14 -4.02
N LEU A 50 3.69 17.63 -4.06
CA LEU A 50 2.71 18.04 -5.05
C LEU A 50 2.28 19.50 -4.86
N GLU A 51 1.99 19.91 -3.63
CA GLU A 51 1.61 21.31 -3.33
C GLU A 51 2.73 22.27 -3.67
N LYS A 52 3.99 21.91 -3.38
CA LYS A 52 5.17 22.71 -3.74
C LYS A 52 5.36 22.81 -5.25
N LYS A 53 5.33 21.69 -5.98
CA LYS A 53 5.53 21.65 -7.45
C LYS A 53 4.43 22.42 -8.18
N SER A 54 3.20 22.29 -7.72
CA SER A 54 2.04 22.97 -8.31
C SER A 54 1.85 24.42 -7.84
N LYS A 55 2.73 24.92 -6.95
CA LYS A 55 2.61 26.24 -6.31
C LYS A 55 1.24 26.46 -5.66
N GLY A 56 0.67 25.37 -5.10
CA GLY A 56 -0.64 25.38 -4.41
C GLY A 56 -1.86 25.30 -5.32
N SER A 57 -1.72 25.12 -6.63
CA SER A 57 -2.85 24.91 -7.54
C SER A 57 -3.46 23.50 -7.40
N LEU A 58 -2.67 22.50 -6.97
CA LEU A 58 -3.13 21.19 -6.57
C LEU A 58 -2.89 21.02 -5.07
N LYS A 59 -3.92 20.69 -4.32
CA LYS A 59 -3.86 20.44 -2.87
C LYS A 59 -4.38 19.04 -2.58
N ILE A 60 -3.86 18.40 -1.52
CA ILE A 60 -4.34 17.11 -1.07
C ILE A 60 -5.02 17.26 0.29
N LYS A 61 -6.19 16.63 0.44
CA LYS A 61 -6.83 16.42 1.74
C LYS A 61 -6.80 14.92 2.07
N ILE A 62 -6.09 14.57 3.13
CA ILE A 62 -5.87 13.16 3.52
C ILE A 62 -6.96 12.72 4.51
N PHE A 63 -7.47 11.50 4.31
CA PHE A 63 -8.40 10.77 5.16
C PHE A 63 -7.74 9.44 5.57
N PRO A 64 -7.00 9.41 6.71
CA PRO A 64 -6.34 8.22 7.22
C PRO A 64 -7.29 7.30 7.97
N ASP A 65 -6.76 6.22 8.59
CA ASP A 65 -7.44 5.36 9.57
C ASP A 65 -8.76 4.74 9.06
N GLY A 66 -8.90 4.53 7.75
CA GLY A 66 -10.12 3.96 7.17
C GLY A 66 -11.36 4.86 7.26
N GLN A 67 -11.19 6.19 7.42
CA GLN A 67 -12.31 7.15 7.53
C GLN A 67 -13.29 7.07 6.35
N LEU A 68 -12.83 6.67 5.17
CA LEU A 68 -13.67 6.51 3.98
C LEU A 68 -13.93 5.05 3.62
N GLY A 69 -13.72 4.12 4.55
CA GLY A 69 -13.95 2.69 4.39
C GLY A 69 -12.68 1.85 4.24
N SER A 70 -12.88 0.57 3.95
CA SER A 70 -11.82 -0.40 3.66
C SER A 70 -11.08 -0.06 2.36
N GLU A 71 -9.93 -0.71 2.11
CA GLU A 71 -9.19 -0.54 0.85
C GLU A 71 -10.06 -0.83 -0.38
N ARG A 72 -10.92 -1.85 -0.32
CA ARG A 72 -11.84 -2.19 -1.41
C ARG A 72 -12.83 -1.06 -1.68
N GLU A 73 -13.50 -0.58 -0.64
CA GLU A 73 -14.49 0.51 -0.76
C GLU A 73 -13.84 1.78 -1.31
N VAL A 74 -12.62 2.12 -0.87
CA VAL A 74 -11.91 3.28 -1.40
C VAL A 74 -11.51 3.10 -2.87
N LEU A 75 -11.15 1.90 -3.34
CA LEU A 75 -10.94 1.63 -4.77
C LEU A 75 -12.22 1.87 -5.58
N GLU A 76 -13.37 1.45 -5.07
CA GLU A 76 -14.66 1.71 -5.69
C GLU A 76 -14.98 3.22 -5.73
N LEU A 77 -14.63 3.97 -4.66
CA LEU A 77 -14.73 5.44 -4.65
C LEU A 77 -13.81 6.12 -5.67
N LEU A 78 -12.61 5.58 -5.93
CA LEU A 78 -11.73 6.02 -7.02
C LEU A 78 -12.39 5.81 -8.39
N GLN A 79 -12.93 4.62 -8.63
CA GLN A 79 -13.56 4.27 -9.92
C GLN A 79 -14.73 5.19 -10.24
N ILE A 80 -15.56 5.54 -9.25
CA ILE A 80 -16.69 6.47 -9.48
C ILE A 80 -16.26 7.94 -9.47
N GLY A 81 -15.03 8.25 -8.98
CA GLY A 81 -14.48 9.61 -8.97
C GLY A 81 -14.86 10.44 -7.74
N SER A 82 -15.24 9.81 -6.62
CA SER A 82 -15.48 10.50 -5.34
C SER A 82 -14.20 10.74 -4.54
N VAL A 83 -13.20 9.88 -4.73
CA VAL A 83 -11.84 10.01 -4.20
C VAL A 83 -10.87 10.11 -5.38
N ALA A 84 -9.87 10.96 -5.28
CA ALA A 84 -8.90 11.18 -6.35
C ALA A 84 -7.70 10.24 -6.26
N VAL A 85 -7.19 10.01 -5.04
CA VAL A 85 -5.95 9.26 -4.78
C VAL A 85 -6.17 8.30 -3.62
N THR A 86 -5.57 7.12 -3.69
CA THR A 86 -5.53 6.19 -2.56
C THR A 86 -4.20 5.43 -2.50
N LYS A 87 -3.89 4.90 -1.31
CA LYS A 87 -2.88 3.87 -1.09
C LYS A 87 -3.57 2.58 -0.67
N VAL A 88 -3.31 1.52 -1.38
CA VAL A 88 -3.81 0.18 -1.04
C VAL A 88 -2.72 -0.88 -1.23
N SER A 89 -2.91 -2.05 -0.63
CA SER A 89 -2.06 -3.21 -0.90
C SER A 89 -2.26 -3.73 -2.33
N ALA A 90 -1.17 -4.17 -2.97
CA ALA A 90 -1.24 -4.88 -4.26
C ALA A 90 -2.13 -6.14 -4.18
N ALA A 91 -2.24 -6.76 -3.00
CA ALA A 91 -3.17 -7.86 -2.77
C ALA A 91 -4.64 -7.45 -2.94
N THR A 92 -5.03 -6.25 -2.48
CA THR A 92 -6.39 -5.73 -2.69
C THR A 92 -6.60 -5.34 -4.15
N MET A 93 -5.57 -4.77 -4.80
CA MET A 93 -5.61 -4.43 -6.23
C MET A 93 -5.87 -5.63 -7.13
N SER A 94 -5.39 -6.82 -6.78
CA SER A 94 -5.57 -8.02 -7.60
C SER A 94 -7.04 -8.42 -7.81
N ASN A 95 -7.95 -8.00 -6.94
CA ASN A 95 -9.39 -8.21 -7.11
C ASN A 95 -10.01 -7.32 -8.22
N PHE A 96 -9.28 -6.31 -8.68
CA PHE A 96 -9.70 -5.37 -9.71
C PHE A 96 -8.87 -5.52 -10.99
N VAL A 97 -7.57 -5.81 -10.82
CA VAL A 97 -6.59 -5.87 -11.90
C VAL A 97 -5.79 -7.17 -11.77
N PRO A 98 -6.06 -8.17 -12.62
CA PRO A 98 -5.50 -9.52 -12.50
C PRO A 98 -3.97 -9.59 -12.43
N GLU A 99 -3.27 -8.69 -13.12
CA GLU A 99 -1.81 -8.68 -13.15
C GLU A 99 -1.18 -8.47 -11.76
N TYR A 100 -1.89 -7.86 -10.80
CA TYR A 100 -1.39 -7.70 -9.43
C TYR A 100 -1.34 -9.02 -8.63
N HIS A 101 -2.02 -10.09 -9.06
CA HIS A 101 -1.94 -11.39 -8.40
C HIS A 101 -0.50 -11.90 -8.29
N VAL A 102 0.32 -11.67 -9.33
CA VAL A 102 1.71 -12.15 -9.33
C VAL A 102 2.55 -11.58 -8.18
N LEU A 103 2.24 -10.35 -7.71
CA LEU A 103 2.95 -9.71 -6.62
C LEU A 103 2.63 -10.31 -5.24
N GLY A 104 1.59 -11.13 -5.15
CA GLY A 104 1.19 -11.85 -3.94
C GLY A 104 1.72 -13.28 -3.85
N ILE A 105 2.40 -13.79 -4.87
CA ILE A 105 2.93 -15.16 -4.90
C ILE A 105 3.95 -15.36 -3.78
N PRO A 106 3.78 -16.38 -2.91
CA PRO A 106 4.71 -16.64 -1.81
C PRO A 106 6.12 -16.89 -2.32
N TYR A 107 7.12 -16.32 -1.62
CA TYR A 107 8.56 -16.48 -1.90
C TYR A 107 8.98 -16.18 -3.36
N LEU A 108 8.19 -15.39 -4.10
CA LEU A 108 8.50 -15.00 -5.49
C LEU A 108 9.77 -14.15 -5.56
N PHE A 109 9.90 -13.19 -4.64
CA PHE A 109 11.05 -12.29 -4.60
C PHE A 109 12.20 -12.90 -3.79
N LYS A 110 13.38 -13.00 -4.42
CA LYS A 110 14.60 -13.59 -3.83
C LYS A 110 15.19 -12.74 -2.70
N SER A 111 15.02 -11.42 -2.80
CA SER A 111 15.49 -10.42 -1.84
C SER A 111 14.71 -9.12 -1.96
N LYS A 112 14.91 -8.22 -1.01
CA LYS A 112 14.36 -6.85 -1.08
C LYS A 112 14.88 -6.09 -2.30
N GLU A 113 16.16 -6.24 -2.65
CA GLU A 113 16.77 -5.64 -3.82
C GLU A 113 16.10 -6.15 -5.10
N HIS A 114 15.99 -7.48 -5.25
CA HIS A 114 15.28 -8.08 -6.38
C HIS A 114 13.84 -7.55 -6.49
N GLN A 115 13.11 -7.45 -5.38
CA GLN A 115 11.75 -6.89 -5.38
C GLN A 115 11.72 -5.47 -5.96
N PHE A 116 12.62 -4.58 -5.51
CA PHE A 116 12.63 -3.21 -6.01
C PHE A 116 13.13 -3.07 -7.43
N ASN A 117 14.08 -3.90 -7.87
CA ASN A 117 14.48 -3.94 -9.28
C ASN A 117 13.28 -4.26 -10.17
N VAL A 118 12.50 -5.27 -9.80
CA VAL A 118 11.25 -5.61 -10.51
C VAL A 118 10.23 -4.47 -10.47
N LEU A 119 9.93 -3.92 -9.28
CA LEU A 119 8.86 -2.95 -9.10
C LEU A 119 9.16 -1.58 -9.74
N GLU A 120 10.41 -1.14 -9.73
CA GLU A 120 10.85 0.13 -10.32
C GLU A 120 11.27 -0.03 -11.78
N GLY A 121 11.48 -1.28 -12.23
CA GLY A 121 11.80 -1.65 -13.59
C GLY A 121 10.59 -1.64 -14.55
N GLU A 122 10.79 -2.14 -15.75
CA GLU A 122 9.76 -2.19 -16.80
C GLU A 122 8.56 -3.06 -16.40
N VAL A 123 8.81 -4.17 -15.71
CA VAL A 123 7.77 -5.10 -15.26
C VAL A 123 6.80 -4.38 -14.31
N GLY A 124 7.32 -3.77 -13.26
CA GLY A 124 6.50 -3.06 -12.27
C GLY A 124 5.73 -1.89 -12.89
N LYS A 125 6.38 -1.08 -13.74
CA LYS A 125 5.74 0.03 -14.45
C LYS A 125 4.60 -0.46 -15.35
N SER A 126 4.78 -1.58 -16.05
CA SER A 126 3.73 -2.16 -16.89
C SER A 126 2.51 -2.59 -16.05
N ILE A 127 2.72 -3.15 -14.85
CA ILE A 127 1.63 -3.54 -13.95
C ILE A 127 0.86 -2.30 -13.45
N LEU A 128 1.57 -1.20 -13.08
CA LEU A 128 0.92 0.05 -12.65
C LEU A 128 -0.04 0.60 -13.72
N GLU A 129 0.32 0.48 -14.98
CA GLU A 129 -0.49 0.98 -16.10
C GLU A 129 -1.74 0.12 -16.37
N LYS A 130 -1.69 -1.19 -16.09
CA LYS A 130 -2.81 -2.11 -16.35
C LYS A 130 -4.10 -1.72 -15.63
N GLY A 131 -4.00 -1.08 -14.49
CA GLY A 131 -5.15 -0.58 -13.73
C GLY A 131 -5.95 0.50 -14.45
N SER A 132 -5.37 1.22 -15.42
CA SER A 132 -6.02 2.34 -16.10
C SER A 132 -7.31 1.95 -16.81
N LYS A 133 -7.40 0.74 -17.39
CA LYS A 133 -8.63 0.21 -18.03
C LYS A 133 -9.76 -0.06 -17.03
N PHE A 134 -9.43 -0.13 -15.73
CA PHE A 134 -10.36 -0.31 -14.62
C PHE A 134 -10.55 0.98 -13.81
N TRP A 135 -10.20 2.14 -14.37
CA TRP A 135 -10.22 3.47 -13.74
C TRP A 135 -9.29 3.62 -12.54
N LEU A 136 -8.25 2.76 -12.42
CA LEU A 136 -7.31 2.68 -11.30
C LEU A 136 -5.88 2.80 -11.85
N ARG A 137 -5.37 4.03 -12.04
CA ARG A 137 -4.01 4.24 -12.51
C ARG A 137 -3.00 4.16 -11.36
N GLY A 138 -2.04 3.24 -11.43
CA GLY A 138 -0.90 3.22 -10.50
C GLY A 138 0.07 4.37 -10.77
N LEU A 139 0.58 4.98 -9.70
CA LEU A 139 1.60 6.03 -9.75
C LEU A 139 2.97 5.49 -9.37
N CYS A 140 3.06 4.80 -8.22
CA CYS A 140 4.30 4.20 -7.71
C CYS A 140 3.99 3.07 -6.73
N TYR A 141 5.03 2.34 -6.35
CA TYR A 141 4.99 1.37 -5.26
C TYR A 141 5.61 1.94 -3.99
N TYR A 142 5.03 1.61 -2.83
CA TYR A 142 5.61 1.83 -1.53
C TYR A 142 6.11 0.52 -0.94
N ASP A 143 7.21 0.61 -0.18
CA ASP A 143 7.75 -0.52 0.58
C ASP A 143 6.76 -0.94 1.66
N ALA A 144 6.36 -2.20 1.64
CA ALA A 144 5.54 -2.82 2.68
C ALA A 144 6.27 -4.02 3.33
N GLY A 145 7.55 -4.18 3.04
CA GLY A 145 8.43 -5.22 3.59
C GLY A 145 7.94 -6.63 3.31
N SER A 146 8.40 -7.56 4.12
CA SER A 146 7.92 -8.94 4.11
C SER A 146 6.88 -9.18 5.20
N ARG A 147 5.95 -10.06 4.90
CA ARG A 147 4.85 -10.47 5.77
C ARG A 147 5.19 -11.78 6.46
N SER A 148 4.80 -11.89 7.71
CA SER A 148 5.10 -13.01 8.60
C SER A 148 3.93 -13.31 9.52
N PHE A 149 3.79 -14.54 9.98
CA PHE A 149 2.71 -14.95 10.86
C PHE A 149 2.86 -14.40 12.28
N TYR A 150 1.75 -14.04 12.90
CA TYR A 150 1.67 -13.76 14.33
C TYR A 150 0.36 -14.32 14.92
N THR A 151 0.44 -14.75 16.17
CA THR A 151 -0.66 -15.47 16.84
C THR A 151 -0.80 -15.06 18.30
N SER A 152 -2.02 -15.22 18.84
CA SER A 152 -2.34 -14.89 20.22
C SER A 152 -1.79 -15.89 21.23
N SER A 153 -1.88 -17.20 20.95
CA SER A 153 -1.68 -18.24 21.96
C SER A 153 -0.76 -19.40 21.59
N LYS A 154 -0.48 -19.63 20.31
CA LYS A 154 0.31 -20.77 19.84
C LYS A 154 1.47 -20.31 18.94
N ALA A 155 2.69 -20.67 19.31
CA ALA A 155 3.89 -20.40 18.49
C ALA A 155 3.86 -21.20 17.19
N ILE A 156 4.22 -20.56 16.07
CA ILE A 156 4.38 -21.21 14.75
C ILE A 156 5.89 -21.35 14.51
N ARG A 157 6.43 -22.56 14.63
CA ARG A 157 7.84 -22.89 14.39
C ARG A 157 8.04 -23.62 13.09
N THR A 158 7.01 -24.34 12.64
CA THR A 158 6.94 -25.06 11.37
C THR A 158 5.57 -24.84 10.74
N PRO A 159 5.37 -25.09 9.44
CA PRO A 159 4.05 -25.02 8.81
C PRO A 159 2.99 -25.91 9.48
N ASP A 160 3.40 -27.06 10.05
CA ASP A 160 2.48 -27.97 10.71
C ASP A 160 1.82 -27.36 11.96
N ASP A 161 2.42 -26.33 12.57
CA ASP A 161 1.85 -25.60 13.69
C ASP A 161 0.65 -24.74 13.30
N LEU A 162 0.46 -24.46 12.00
CA LEU A 162 -0.73 -23.76 11.48
C LEU A 162 -1.99 -24.63 11.51
N LYS A 163 -1.85 -25.97 11.64
CA LYS A 163 -3.00 -26.87 11.67
C LYS A 163 -3.96 -26.51 12.81
N GLY A 164 -5.23 -26.30 12.43
CA GLY A 164 -6.31 -25.94 13.34
C GLY A 164 -6.37 -24.47 13.73
N LEU A 165 -5.44 -23.62 13.24
CA LEU A 165 -5.47 -22.19 13.48
C LEU A 165 -6.26 -21.47 12.38
N LYS A 166 -7.12 -20.56 12.78
CA LYS A 166 -7.79 -19.57 11.94
C LYS A 166 -6.87 -18.37 11.80
N ILE A 167 -6.30 -18.20 10.60
CA ILE A 167 -5.39 -17.11 10.31
C ILE A 167 -6.09 -16.08 9.44
N ARG A 168 -6.24 -14.87 9.96
CA ARG A 168 -6.74 -13.77 9.14
C ARG A 168 -5.79 -13.46 8.00
N VAL A 169 -6.35 -13.30 6.83
CA VAL A 169 -5.66 -12.83 5.63
C VAL A 169 -6.38 -11.62 5.02
N MET A 170 -5.71 -10.89 4.14
CA MET A 170 -6.40 -9.94 3.27
C MET A 170 -7.40 -10.68 2.38
N ASN A 171 -8.48 -10.00 1.97
CA ASN A 171 -9.45 -10.57 1.04
C ASN A 171 -8.83 -10.71 -0.37
N ASN A 172 -8.00 -11.73 -0.51
CA ASN A 172 -7.18 -11.99 -1.68
C ASN A 172 -6.97 -13.50 -1.85
N GLN A 173 -7.23 -14.03 -3.04
CA GLN A 173 -7.15 -15.47 -3.29
C GLN A 173 -5.76 -16.06 -3.07
N MET A 174 -4.70 -15.31 -3.42
CA MET A 174 -3.33 -15.77 -3.24
C MET A 174 -2.98 -15.98 -1.75
N ALA A 175 -3.39 -15.04 -0.88
CA ALA A 175 -3.18 -15.15 0.56
C ALA A 175 -4.01 -16.30 1.16
N ILE A 176 -5.23 -16.52 0.68
CA ILE A 176 -6.09 -17.65 1.09
C ILE A 176 -5.42 -18.97 0.72
N ASN A 177 -5.00 -19.13 -0.52
CA ASN A 177 -4.36 -20.34 -1.03
C ASN A 177 -3.06 -20.63 -0.26
N MET A 178 -2.27 -19.60 0.03
CA MET A 178 -1.01 -19.74 0.78
C MET A 178 -1.23 -20.29 2.19
N VAL A 179 -2.12 -19.70 2.97
CA VAL A 179 -2.39 -20.17 4.34
C VAL A 179 -2.96 -21.58 4.34
N ASN A 180 -3.87 -21.90 3.41
CA ASN A 180 -4.45 -23.23 3.28
C ASN A 180 -3.38 -24.26 2.85
N ALA A 181 -2.50 -23.94 1.91
CA ALA A 181 -1.41 -24.83 1.48
C ALA A 181 -0.43 -25.12 2.64
N MET A 182 -0.22 -24.16 3.53
CA MET A 182 0.60 -24.34 4.73
C MET A 182 -0.13 -25.09 5.86
N GLY A 183 -1.42 -25.43 5.70
CA GLY A 183 -2.22 -26.22 6.63
C GLY A 183 -3.04 -25.43 7.64
N GLY A 184 -3.06 -24.11 7.57
CA GLY A 184 -3.93 -23.23 8.35
C GLY A 184 -5.33 -23.10 7.75
N SER A 185 -6.21 -22.39 8.43
CA SER A 185 -7.54 -22.02 7.95
C SER A 185 -7.57 -20.52 7.66
N ALA A 186 -7.52 -20.14 6.39
CA ALA A 186 -7.55 -18.74 5.98
C ALA A 186 -8.92 -18.11 6.27
N THR A 187 -8.93 -16.96 6.93
CA THR A 187 -10.14 -16.20 7.26
C THR A 187 -10.02 -14.78 6.66
N PRO A 188 -10.55 -14.54 5.45
CA PRO A 188 -10.50 -13.23 4.82
C PRO A 188 -11.29 -12.19 5.61
N MET A 189 -10.67 -11.00 5.85
CA MET A 189 -11.28 -9.97 6.68
C MET A 189 -10.65 -8.60 6.39
N ALA A 190 -11.41 -7.51 6.46
CA ALA A 190 -10.89 -6.16 6.34
C ALA A 190 -9.88 -5.83 7.46
N TYR A 191 -8.93 -4.91 7.16
CA TYR A 191 -7.83 -4.62 8.10
C TYR A 191 -8.31 -4.00 9.41
N GLY A 192 -9.29 -3.10 9.34
CA GLY A 192 -9.81 -2.40 10.53
C GLY A 192 -10.54 -3.30 11.54
N GLU A 193 -10.94 -4.52 11.14
CA GLU A 193 -11.63 -5.49 12.01
C GLU A 193 -10.65 -6.38 12.80
N LEU A 194 -9.37 -6.42 12.38
CA LEU A 194 -8.43 -7.47 12.78
C LEU A 194 -8.08 -7.44 14.27
N TYR A 195 -7.80 -6.26 14.85
CA TYR A 195 -7.47 -6.16 16.27
C TYR A 195 -8.56 -6.80 17.15
N THR A 196 -9.80 -6.41 16.91
CA THR A 196 -10.96 -6.92 17.65
C THR A 196 -11.19 -8.40 17.40
N ALA A 197 -10.99 -8.87 16.17
CA ALA A 197 -11.13 -10.29 15.81
C ALA A 197 -10.12 -11.19 16.54
N ILE A 198 -8.86 -10.75 16.68
CA ILE A 198 -7.86 -11.48 17.48
C ILE A 198 -8.22 -11.40 18.96
N GLN A 199 -8.55 -10.21 19.47
CA GLN A 199 -8.89 -9.99 20.87
C GLN A 199 -10.06 -10.88 21.33
N GLN A 200 -11.07 -11.05 20.48
CA GLN A 200 -12.26 -11.85 20.75
C GLN A 200 -12.08 -13.35 20.41
N GLY A 201 -10.94 -13.75 19.85
CA GLY A 201 -10.70 -15.14 19.44
C GLY A 201 -11.51 -15.59 18.22
N VAL A 202 -12.01 -14.67 17.41
CA VAL A 202 -12.65 -14.99 16.10
C VAL A 202 -11.62 -15.59 15.16
N VAL A 203 -10.38 -15.08 15.22
CA VAL A 203 -9.19 -15.65 14.58
C VAL A 203 -8.09 -15.85 15.63
N ASP A 204 -7.23 -16.83 15.42
CA ASP A 204 -6.11 -17.16 16.30
C ASP A 204 -4.88 -16.28 16.06
N GLY A 205 -4.84 -15.62 14.91
CA GLY A 205 -3.76 -14.76 14.50
C GLY A 205 -3.95 -14.23 13.09
N ALA A 206 -2.87 -13.66 12.56
CA ALA A 206 -2.83 -13.11 11.20
C ALA A 206 -1.41 -13.16 10.64
N GLU A 207 -1.20 -12.53 9.49
CA GLU A 207 0.09 -12.32 8.89
C GLU A 207 0.24 -10.85 8.46
N ASN A 208 1.39 -10.26 8.70
CA ASN A 208 1.72 -8.90 8.29
C ASN A 208 3.20 -8.60 8.56
N ASN A 209 3.61 -7.36 8.26
CA ASN A 209 4.93 -6.79 8.49
C ASN A 209 5.06 -6.15 9.90
N PRO A 210 6.29 -5.94 10.41
CA PRO A 210 6.50 -5.37 11.75
C PRO A 210 5.91 -3.98 11.97
N PRO A 211 6.03 -3.00 11.05
CA PRO A 211 5.40 -1.69 11.21
C PRO A 211 3.88 -1.74 11.39
N SER A 212 3.19 -2.53 10.58
CA SER A 212 1.73 -2.72 10.72
C SER A 212 1.36 -3.45 12.01
N PHE A 213 2.12 -4.47 12.42
CA PHE A 213 1.91 -5.22 13.66
C PHE A 213 1.96 -4.30 14.89
N VAL A 214 2.88 -3.32 14.90
CA VAL A 214 3.02 -2.40 16.01
C VAL A 214 2.10 -1.20 15.91
N SER A 215 2.03 -0.52 14.75
CA SER A 215 1.24 0.71 14.62
C SER A 215 -0.27 0.49 14.77
N SER A 216 -0.76 -0.74 14.55
CA SER A 216 -2.16 -1.14 14.78
C SER A 216 -2.37 -1.91 16.09
N ASN A 217 -1.40 -1.88 16.98
CA ASN A 217 -1.42 -2.49 18.31
C ASN A 217 -1.68 -4.01 18.33
N HIS A 218 -1.46 -4.72 17.21
CA HIS A 218 -1.69 -6.16 17.17
C HIS A 218 -0.80 -6.94 18.15
N TYR A 219 0.37 -6.37 18.53
CA TYR A 219 1.27 -6.94 19.53
C TYR A 219 0.65 -7.04 20.93
N GLU A 220 -0.35 -6.23 21.25
CA GLU A 220 -1.06 -6.32 22.54
C GLU A 220 -1.92 -7.58 22.66
N VAL A 221 -2.44 -8.04 21.53
CA VAL A 221 -3.34 -9.21 21.41
C VAL A 221 -2.67 -10.44 20.79
N SER A 222 -1.38 -10.36 20.46
CA SER A 222 -0.59 -11.45 19.86
C SER A 222 0.74 -11.62 20.57
N LYS A 223 1.03 -12.85 21.00
CA LYS A 223 2.21 -13.15 21.83
C LYS A 223 3.39 -13.74 21.06
N TYR A 224 3.16 -14.21 19.85
CA TYR A 224 4.15 -14.87 19.01
C TYR A 224 4.20 -14.18 17.65
N TYR A 225 5.42 -13.91 17.18
CA TYR A 225 5.65 -13.38 15.83
C TYR A 225 6.74 -14.21 15.14
N THR A 226 6.36 -14.95 14.12
CA THR A 226 7.22 -15.90 13.39
C THR A 226 7.70 -15.27 12.11
N LEU A 227 9.00 -15.01 12.00
CA LEU A 227 9.63 -14.31 10.87
C LEU A 227 9.91 -15.29 9.70
N ASP A 228 8.88 -15.96 9.22
CA ASP A 228 8.93 -16.84 8.05
C ASP A 228 9.03 -16.06 6.73
N GLN A 229 8.59 -14.80 6.71
CA GLN A 229 8.71 -13.88 5.56
C GLN A 229 8.16 -14.48 4.25
N HIS A 230 6.98 -15.07 4.32
CA HIS A 230 6.38 -15.84 3.23
C HIS A 230 6.01 -15.02 1.99
N SER A 231 5.79 -13.72 2.10
CA SER A 231 5.48 -12.86 0.96
C SER A 231 5.98 -11.44 1.16
N SER A 232 6.18 -10.73 0.05
CA SER A 232 6.61 -9.32 0.02
C SER A 232 5.67 -8.54 -0.91
N VAL A 233 4.45 -8.32 -0.43
CA VAL A 233 3.39 -7.65 -1.19
C VAL A 233 3.53 -6.14 -1.05
N PRO A 234 3.83 -5.38 -2.13
CA PRO A 234 3.99 -3.94 -2.03
C PRO A 234 2.66 -3.23 -1.81
N ASP A 235 2.72 -2.01 -1.30
CA ASP A 235 1.63 -1.06 -1.38
C ASP A 235 1.69 -0.29 -2.71
N VAL A 236 0.56 0.21 -3.20
CA VAL A 236 0.44 0.95 -4.45
C VAL A 236 -0.23 2.29 -4.18
N LEU A 237 0.41 3.38 -4.59
CA LEU A 237 -0.21 4.69 -4.67
C LEU A 237 -0.93 4.81 -6.02
N LEU A 238 -2.22 5.15 -5.99
CA LEU A 238 -3.11 5.14 -7.15
C LEU A 238 -3.82 6.48 -7.30
N ILE A 239 -4.07 6.86 -8.56
CA ILE A 239 -4.99 7.94 -8.91
C ILE A 239 -6.14 7.41 -9.77
N GLY A 240 -7.36 7.88 -9.53
CA GLY A 240 -8.49 7.58 -10.39
C GLY A 240 -8.31 8.18 -11.78
N THR A 241 -8.51 7.42 -12.86
CA THR A 241 -8.32 7.90 -14.24
C THR A 241 -9.24 9.08 -14.56
N LYS A 242 -10.43 9.13 -13.95
CA LYS A 242 -11.35 10.28 -14.10
C LYS A 242 -10.75 11.61 -13.63
N PHE A 243 -9.90 11.58 -12.61
CA PHE A 243 -9.13 12.75 -12.16
C PHE A 243 -7.90 12.96 -13.04
N TRP A 244 -7.17 11.89 -13.32
CA TRP A 244 -5.97 11.93 -14.16
C TRP A 244 -6.24 12.58 -15.53
N GLU A 245 -7.34 12.23 -16.17
CA GLU A 245 -7.73 12.73 -17.48
C GLU A 245 -8.06 14.24 -17.48
N LYS A 246 -8.54 14.76 -16.35
CA LYS A 246 -8.84 16.21 -16.16
C LYS A 246 -7.60 17.05 -15.86
N LEU A 247 -6.46 16.41 -15.58
CA LEU A 247 -5.20 17.10 -15.34
C LEU A 247 -4.54 17.47 -16.67
N SER A 248 -3.98 18.68 -16.74
CA SER A 248 -3.11 19.09 -17.84
C SER A 248 -1.84 18.22 -17.87
N ALA A 249 -1.11 18.26 -18.97
CA ALA A 249 0.16 17.53 -19.09
C ALA A 249 1.16 17.92 -18.00
N GLN A 250 1.21 19.21 -17.64
CA GLN A 250 2.08 19.71 -16.58
C GLN A 250 1.62 19.24 -15.19
N GLU A 251 0.32 19.23 -14.90
CA GLU A 251 -0.20 18.72 -13.62
C GLU A 251 0.05 17.22 -13.48
N ARG A 252 -0.09 16.43 -14.55
CA ARG A 252 0.25 15.00 -14.55
C ARG A 252 1.74 14.77 -14.25
N LEU A 253 2.61 15.59 -14.82
CA LEU A 253 4.04 15.52 -14.52
C LEU A 253 4.31 15.80 -13.03
N TRP A 254 3.73 16.85 -12.45
CA TRP A 254 3.88 17.15 -11.03
C TRP A 254 3.37 16.03 -10.12
N VAL A 255 2.22 15.42 -10.47
CA VAL A 255 1.67 14.29 -9.71
C VAL A 255 2.62 13.09 -9.76
N GLN A 256 3.16 12.75 -10.94
CA GLN A 256 4.08 11.63 -11.08
C GLN A 256 5.40 11.88 -10.34
N GLU A 257 6.02 13.05 -10.52
CA GLU A 257 7.25 13.42 -9.82
C GLU A 257 7.07 13.44 -8.29
N ALA A 258 5.93 13.92 -7.80
CA ALA A 258 5.62 13.91 -6.36
C ALA A 258 5.45 12.47 -5.83
N ALA A 259 4.82 11.59 -6.61
CA ALA A 259 4.68 10.18 -6.27
C ALA A 259 6.04 9.47 -6.20
N ASP A 260 6.91 9.72 -7.19
CA ASP A 260 8.25 9.13 -7.23
C ASP A 260 9.12 9.62 -6.05
N GLU A 261 9.07 10.92 -5.74
CA GLU A 261 9.76 11.52 -4.58
C GLU A 261 9.26 10.90 -3.27
N SER A 262 7.95 10.74 -3.12
CA SER A 262 7.34 10.14 -1.95
C SER A 262 7.71 8.65 -1.78
N ALA A 263 7.82 7.91 -2.86
CA ALA A 263 8.22 6.50 -2.82
C ALA A 263 9.66 6.33 -2.28
N GLN A 264 10.58 7.20 -2.69
CA GLN A 264 11.96 7.16 -2.19
C GLN A 264 12.03 7.53 -0.70
N ALA A 265 11.31 8.58 -0.28
CA ALA A 265 11.25 8.98 1.13
C ALA A 265 10.59 7.88 2.00
N GLN A 266 9.53 7.26 1.51
CA GLN A 266 8.82 6.21 2.24
C GLN A 266 9.70 4.99 2.52
N LYS A 267 10.59 4.59 1.62
CA LYS A 267 11.56 3.50 1.87
C LYS A 267 12.46 3.79 3.07
N ILE A 268 12.87 5.04 3.25
CA ILE A 268 13.68 5.46 4.41
C ILE A 268 12.86 5.33 5.69
N PHE A 269 11.66 5.90 5.72
CA PHE A 269 10.75 5.81 6.86
C PHE A 269 10.39 4.35 7.19
N TRP A 270 10.27 3.51 6.16
CA TRP A 270 10.00 2.10 6.32
C TRP A 270 11.13 1.38 7.04
N ASN A 271 12.37 1.56 6.59
CA ASN A 271 13.53 0.90 7.19
C ASN A 271 13.74 1.28 8.66
N GLU A 272 13.53 2.56 9.00
CA GLU A 272 13.58 3.05 10.38
C GLU A 272 12.46 2.40 11.22
N SER A 273 11.25 2.37 10.68
CA SER A 273 10.08 1.83 11.37
C SER A 273 10.18 0.32 11.62
N VAL A 274 10.74 -0.46 10.70
CA VAL A 274 10.95 -1.91 10.91
C VAL A 274 11.81 -2.17 12.15
N LYS A 275 12.93 -1.44 12.31
CA LYS A 275 13.82 -1.59 13.47
C LYS A 275 13.10 -1.22 14.76
N ALA A 276 12.47 -0.06 14.81
CA ALA A 276 11.75 0.42 15.99
C ALA A 276 10.59 -0.51 16.36
N SER A 277 9.85 -1.03 15.38
CA SER A 277 8.74 -1.95 15.61
C SER A 277 9.20 -3.29 16.20
N MET A 278 10.32 -3.84 15.72
CA MET A 278 10.86 -5.07 16.28
C MET A 278 11.32 -4.89 17.74
N GLU A 279 11.89 -3.74 18.09
CA GLU A 279 12.26 -3.41 19.46
C GLU A 279 11.02 -3.24 20.35
N THR A 280 10.00 -2.53 19.86
CA THR A 280 8.73 -2.35 20.57
C THR A 280 8.05 -3.70 20.86
N ALA A 281 7.93 -4.56 19.85
CA ALA A 281 7.32 -5.87 20.01
C ALA A 281 8.05 -6.73 21.06
N LYS A 282 9.38 -6.76 21.02
CA LYS A 282 10.20 -7.47 22.02
C LYS A 282 10.01 -6.89 23.42
N ALA A 283 10.03 -5.56 23.55
CA ALA A 283 9.83 -4.89 24.85
C ALA A 283 8.44 -5.14 25.44
N ALA A 284 7.43 -5.34 24.59
CA ALA A 284 6.08 -5.72 24.98
C ALA A 284 5.93 -7.21 25.33
N GLY A 285 7.01 -7.99 25.26
CA GLY A 285 7.02 -9.42 25.62
C GLY A 285 6.56 -10.36 24.49
N VAL A 286 6.53 -9.90 23.24
CA VAL A 286 6.25 -10.77 22.09
C VAL A 286 7.46 -11.67 21.84
N GLU A 287 7.24 -12.98 21.78
CA GLU A 287 8.25 -13.95 21.39
C GLU A 287 8.49 -13.87 19.87
N ILE A 288 9.71 -13.47 19.50
CA ILE A 288 10.13 -13.42 18.10
C ILE A 288 10.74 -14.77 17.73
N ILE A 289 10.14 -15.46 16.77
CA ILE A 289 10.53 -16.78 16.30
C ILE A 289 11.21 -16.64 14.95
N ILE A 290 12.39 -17.21 14.80
CA ILE A 290 13.12 -17.29 13.52
C ILE A 290 13.06 -18.75 13.06
N PRO A 291 12.11 -19.09 12.18
CA PRO A 291 11.93 -20.47 11.73
C PRO A 291 12.87 -20.82 10.57
N GLU A 292 12.92 -22.11 10.23
CA GLU A 292 13.50 -22.56 8.97
C GLU A 292 12.56 -22.23 7.81
N LYS A 293 12.83 -21.15 7.10
CA LYS A 293 11.97 -20.62 6.01
C LYS A 293 11.76 -21.62 4.87
N ALA A 294 12.75 -22.48 4.61
CA ALA A 294 12.67 -23.49 3.56
C ALA A 294 11.45 -24.41 3.73
N LEU A 295 11.07 -24.72 4.97
CA LEU A 295 9.88 -25.55 5.25
C LEU A 295 8.59 -24.87 4.80
N PHE A 296 8.47 -23.56 5.04
CA PHE A 296 7.31 -22.76 4.63
C PHE A 296 7.29 -22.56 3.11
N ALA A 297 8.45 -22.28 2.52
CA ALA A 297 8.59 -22.15 1.07
C ALA A 297 8.19 -23.44 0.34
N GLU A 298 8.62 -24.61 0.84
CA GLU A 298 8.27 -25.90 0.27
C GLU A 298 6.75 -26.15 0.28
N LYS A 299 6.10 -25.88 1.43
CA LYS A 299 4.64 -26.03 1.57
C LYS A 299 3.83 -25.10 0.66
N SER A 300 4.37 -23.93 0.31
CA SER A 300 3.69 -22.95 -0.54
C SER A 300 3.97 -23.11 -2.04
N LYS A 301 4.83 -24.05 -2.47
CA LYS A 301 5.13 -24.26 -3.90
C LYS A 301 3.90 -24.51 -4.76
N SER A 302 2.95 -25.29 -4.24
CA SER A 302 1.70 -25.59 -4.97
C SER A 302 0.91 -24.34 -5.34
N VAL A 303 1.03 -23.25 -4.56
CA VAL A 303 0.31 -21.99 -4.82
C VAL A 303 0.75 -21.38 -6.16
N LEU A 304 2.05 -21.36 -6.44
CA LEU A 304 2.55 -20.89 -7.73
C LEU A 304 2.18 -21.85 -8.87
N GLU A 305 2.30 -23.17 -8.65
CA GLU A 305 2.00 -24.18 -9.66
C GLU A 305 0.52 -24.13 -10.08
N GLU A 306 -0.38 -24.06 -9.11
CA GLU A 306 -1.82 -23.90 -9.33
C GLU A 306 -2.13 -22.58 -10.02
N PHE A 307 -1.54 -21.47 -9.56
CA PHE A 307 -1.76 -20.17 -10.17
C PHE A 307 -1.37 -20.13 -11.65
N VAL A 308 -0.21 -20.63 -12.02
CA VAL A 308 0.25 -20.67 -13.42
C VAL A 308 -0.61 -21.62 -14.26
N LYS A 309 -1.11 -22.71 -13.67
CA LYS A 309 -2.03 -23.65 -14.34
C LYS A 309 -3.40 -23.01 -14.61
N GLU A 310 -3.93 -22.27 -13.65
CA GLU A 310 -5.24 -21.58 -13.76
C GLU A 310 -5.16 -20.30 -14.60
N HIS A 311 -3.98 -19.65 -14.63
CA HIS A 311 -3.70 -18.39 -15.31
C HIS A 311 -2.49 -18.50 -16.25
N PRO A 312 -2.56 -19.31 -17.32
CA PRO A 312 -1.44 -19.53 -18.22
C PRO A 312 -0.95 -18.24 -18.90
N GLU A 313 -1.83 -17.24 -19.06
CA GLU A 313 -1.51 -15.91 -19.57
C GLU A 313 -0.57 -15.12 -18.67
N MET A 314 -0.48 -15.46 -17.37
CA MET A 314 0.42 -14.82 -16.40
C MET A 314 1.81 -15.48 -16.34
N THR A 315 2.01 -16.61 -17.01
CA THR A 315 3.27 -17.36 -16.95
C THR A 315 4.47 -16.53 -17.41
N GLU A 316 4.30 -15.77 -18.49
CA GLU A 316 5.36 -14.90 -19.02
C GLU A 316 5.74 -13.81 -18.00
N LEU A 317 4.75 -13.20 -17.35
CA LEU A 317 4.97 -12.17 -16.32
C LEU A 317 5.70 -12.73 -15.10
N VAL A 318 5.30 -13.92 -14.63
CA VAL A 318 6.00 -14.62 -13.53
C VAL A 318 7.44 -14.92 -13.90
N ASN A 319 7.70 -15.39 -15.12
CA ASN A 319 9.05 -15.70 -15.59
C ASN A 319 9.93 -14.45 -15.69
N LYS A 320 9.39 -13.32 -16.18
CA LYS A 320 10.08 -12.03 -16.20
C LYS A 320 10.50 -11.61 -14.80
N ILE A 321 9.57 -11.68 -13.82
CA ILE A 321 9.88 -11.35 -12.42
C ILE A 321 11.01 -12.23 -11.87
N LYS A 322 11.01 -13.53 -12.16
CA LYS A 322 12.06 -14.46 -11.68
C LYS A 322 13.42 -14.24 -12.31
N ALA A 323 13.45 -13.64 -13.51
CA ALA A 323 14.68 -13.46 -14.30
C ALA A 323 15.43 -12.16 -13.93
N GLU A 324 14.76 -11.16 -13.34
CA GLU A 324 15.38 -9.94 -12.81
C GLU A 324 16.32 -10.28 -11.63
#